data_af49191f873738a1950cb94e6abc418a
#
_entry.id   af49191f873738a1950cb94e6abc418a
#
_cell.length_a   1.000
_cell.length_b   1.000
_cell.length_c   1.000
_cell.angle_alpha   90.00
_cell.angle_beta   90.00
_cell.angle_gamma   90.00
#
_symmetry.space_group_name_H-M   'P 1'
#
loop_
_entity.id
_entity.type
_entity.pdbx_description
1 polymer ?
#
loop_
_entity_poly.entity_id
_entity_poly.type
_entity_poly.pdbx_seq_one_letter_code
_entity_poly.pdbx_strand_id
1 'polypeptide(L)'
;MDTRFNKRLGDIFITKPRRSEIAPITFNVNERRINTRTFPSPLILVGVFLALILVGAFLLSAPFAHHEQGWGDPVLSIFTATSAVTVTGLIIVDTATYWTSSGQVIILLLMFVGGLGFMTLAAFLLAVLGQRVSMAQRLLIRETLGSENMGGIQRLSVTIVIAAISIQIIGFLALFARFLFSESLSESPGEAAWQALFHSVSGFNNAGFVILNHSDGLHAFREDFVVLSIIGWLIILGSLSFWVVVDLVSKDSIRKFSLVSKI
;
A
#
# COMPACT_ATOMS: atom_id res chain seq x y z
N MET A 1 -2.88 -52.53 -65.02
CA MET A 1 -1.62 -52.89 -64.38
C MET A 1 -1.82 -52.71 -62.88
N ASP A 2 -2.18 -53.80 -62.24
CA ASP A 2 -2.71 -53.83 -60.86
C ASP A 2 -1.55 -54.17 -59.93
N THR A 3 -0.99 -53.17 -59.29
CA THR A 3 0.07 -53.36 -58.27
C THR A 3 -0.58 -53.53 -56.91
N ARG A 4 -0.86 -54.81 -56.56
CA ARG A 4 -1.25 -55.20 -55.21
C ARG A 4 -0.08 -54.97 -54.28
N PHE A 5 -0.18 -53.92 -53.45
CA PHE A 5 0.73 -53.70 -52.34
C PHE A 5 0.53 -54.82 -51.28
N ASN A 6 1.57 -55.59 -51.10
CA ASN A 6 1.62 -56.68 -50.14
C ASN A 6 1.78 -56.04 -48.72
N LYS A 7 0.72 -56.03 -47.96
CA LYS A 7 0.67 -55.52 -46.59
C LYS A 7 1.50 -56.40 -45.66
N ARG A 8 2.64 -55.93 -45.18
CA ARG A 8 3.34 -56.58 -44.04
C ARG A 8 2.74 -56.12 -42.74
N LEU A 9 2.55 -57.05 -41.76
CA LEU A 9 2.13 -56.73 -40.42
C LEU A 9 3.17 -55.80 -39.79
N GLY A 10 2.79 -54.50 -39.55
CA GLY A 10 3.64 -53.49 -38.96
C GLY A 10 3.80 -52.20 -39.81
N ASP A 11 3.32 -52.17 -41.03
CA ASP A 11 3.42 -50.97 -41.88
C ASP A 11 2.36 -49.91 -41.47
N ILE A 12 2.81 -48.80 -40.90
CA ILE A 12 1.97 -47.65 -40.59
C ILE A 12 1.93 -46.78 -41.86
N PHE A 13 0.82 -46.79 -42.59
CA PHE A 13 0.59 -45.92 -43.73
C PHE A 13 0.10 -44.55 -43.23
N ILE A 14 0.98 -43.53 -43.28
CA ILE A 14 0.58 -42.14 -43.11
C ILE A 14 0.02 -41.66 -44.44
N THR A 15 -1.28 -41.75 -44.62
CA THR A 15 -1.96 -41.10 -45.78
C THR A 15 -2.02 -39.62 -45.53
N LYS A 16 -1.31 -38.84 -46.38
CA LYS A 16 -1.51 -37.38 -46.40
C LYS A 16 -2.96 -37.11 -46.78
N PRO A 17 -3.73 -36.37 -45.97
CA PRO A 17 -5.10 -36.00 -46.31
C PRO A 17 -5.10 -35.25 -47.65
N ARG A 18 -6.06 -35.56 -48.53
CA ARG A 18 -6.22 -34.80 -49.79
C ARG A 18 -6.59 -33.33 -49.44
N ARG A 19 -6.14 -32.39 -50.26
CA ARG A 19 -6.42 -30.95 -50.04
C ARG A 19 -7.91 -30.62 -49.90
N SER A 20 -8.81 -31.47 -50.46
CA SER A 20 -10.27 -31.40 -50.30
C SER A 20 -10.78 -31.86 -48.96
N GLU A 21 -9.98 -32.58 -48.16
CA GLU A 21 -10.36 -33.08 -46.81
C GLU A 21 -9.90 -32.14 -45.70
N ILE A 22 -9.08 -31.15 -46.01
CA ILE A 22 -8.68 -30.08 -45.10
C ILE A 22 -9.68 -28.96 -45.26
N ALA A 23 -10.89 -29.14 -44.73
CA ALA A 23 -11.80 -27.99 -44.54
C ALA A 23 -11.18 -27.06 -43.47
N PRO A 24 -11.00 -25.75 -43.75
CA PRO A 24 -10.54 -24.83 -42.74
C PRO A 24 -11.59 -24.84 -41.61
N ILE A 25 -11.18 -25.21 -40.41
CA ILE A 25 -12.02 -25.08 -39.23
C ILE A 25 -12.14 -23.56 -38.97
N THR A 26 -13.19 -22.95 -39.50
CA THR A 26 -13.52 -21.56 -39.20
C THR A 26 -14.14 -21.52 -37.81
N PHE A 27 -13.34 -21.18 -36.84
CA PHE A 27 -13.87 -20.78 -35.54
C PHE A 27 -14.52 -19.41 -35.74
N ASN A 28 -15.86 -19.36 -35.71
CA ASN A 28 -16.57 -18.11 -35.48
C ASN A 28 -16.25 -17.70 -34.04
N VAL A 29 -15.14 -17.03 -33.84
CA VAL A 29 -14.88 -16.29 -32.63
C VAL A 29 -15.89 -15.17 -32.66
N ASN A 30 -16.97 -15.36 -31.90
CA ASN A 30 -17.88 -14.27 -31.60
C ASN A 30 -16.99 -13.23 -30.92
N GLU A 31 -16.55 -12.23 -31.68
CA GLU A 31 -15.85 -11.07 -31.13
C GLU A 31 -16.83 -10.41 -30.16
N ARG A 32 -16.86 -10.94 -28.94
CA ARG A 32 -17.35 -10.17 -27.82
C ARG A 32 -16.47 -8.92 -27.85
N ARG A 33 -17.00 -7.85 -28.45
CA ARG A 33 -16.41 -6.52 -28.36
C ARG A 33 -16.14 -6.28 -26.89
N ILE A 34 -14.93 -6.61 -26.46
CA ILE A 34 -14.42 -6.20 -25.15
C ILE A 34 -14.47 -4.70 -25.25
N ASN A 35 -15.44 -4.13 -24.56
CA ASN A 35 -15.63 -2.69 -24.52
C ASN A 35 -14.33 -2.13 -23.92
N THR A 36 -13.37 -1.77 -24.76
CA THR A 36 -12.04 -1.27 -24.39
C THR A 36 -12.09 0.06 -23.64
N ARG A 37 -13.31 0.57 -23.38
CA ARG A 37 -13.53 1.78 -22.57
C ARG A 37 -13.29 1.62 -21.07
N THR A 38 -12.85 0.45 -20.60
CA THR A 38 -12.65 0.17 -19.17
C THR A 38 -11.22 -0.25 -18.83
N PHE A 39 -10.21 0.15 -19.59
CA PHE A 39 -8.86 0.14 -19.02
C PHE A 39 -8.79 1.29 -18.02
N PRO A 40 -8.58 0.98 -16.72
CA PRO A 40 -8.37 2.03 -15.75
C PRO A 40 -7.12 2.81 -16.17
N SER A 41 -7.34 4.03 -16.63
CA SER A 41 -6.26 4.93 -16.99
C SER A 41 -5.42 5.21 -15.74
N PRO A 42 -4.09 5.29 -15.81
CA PRO A 42 -3.24 5.79 -14.70
C PRO A 42 -3.73 7.13 -14.15
N LEU A 43 -4.46 7.91 -14.94
CA LEU A 43 -5.13 9.15 -14.52
C LEU A 43 -6.14 8.95 -13.38
N ILE A 44 -6.76 7.77 -13.26
CA ILE A 44 -7.67 7.47 -12.14
C ILE A 44 -6.88 7.45 -10.83
N LEU A 45 -5.69 6.86 -10.83
CA LEU A 45 -4.83 6.84 -9.65
C LEU A 45 -4.43 8.26 -9.24
N VAL A 46 -3.97 9.06 -10.18
CA VAL A 46 -3.63 10.48 -9.96
C VAL A 46 -4.86 11.25 -9.45
N GLY A 47 -6.03 11.03 -10.05
CA GLY A 47 -7.28 11.66 -9.63
C GLY A 47 -7.68 11.32 -8.19
N VAL A 48 -7.48 10.08 -7.75
CA VAL A 48 -7.78 9.66 -6.37
C VAL A 48 -6.80 10.30 -5.38
N PHE A 49 -5.49 10.32 -5.69
CA PHE A 49 -4.51 11.01 -4.84
C PHE A 49 -4.83 12.50 -4.73
N LEU A 50 -5.17 13.15 -5.85
CA LEU A 50 -5.58 14.56 -5.85
C LEU A 50 -6.84 14.78 -5.00
N ALA A 51 -7.83 13.90 -5.12
CA ALA A 51 -9.06 13.99 -4.31
C ALA A 51 -8.75 13.82 -2.81
N LEU A 52 -7.88 12.88 -2.43
CA LEU A 52 -7.45 12.72 -1.04
C LEU A 52 -6.74 13.96 -0.50
N ILE A 53 -5.87 14.57 -1.31
CA ILE A 53 -5.17 15.81 -0.94
C ILE A 53 -6.18 16.96 -0.74
N LEU A 54 -7.13 17.13 -1.67
CA LEU A 54 -8.13 18.21 -1.58
C LEU A 54 -9.06 18.00 -0.38
N VAL A 55 -9.54 16.80 -0.14
CA VAL A 55 -10.36 16.48 1.04
C VAL A 55 -9.55 16.68 2.32
N GLY A 56 -8.32 16.20 2.37
CA GLY A 56 -7.43 16.39 3.52
C GLY A 56 -7.16 17.85 3.79
N ALA A 57 -6.86 18.65 2.75
CA ALA A 57 -6.64 20.07 2.86
C ALA A 57 -7.88 20.83 3.37
N PHE A 58 -9.06 20.48 2.87
CA PHE A 58 -10.32 21.05 3.34
C PHE A 58 -10.56 20.74 4.83
N LEU A 59 -10.33 19.50 5.25
CA LEU A 59 -10.48 19.09 6.65
C LEU A 59 -9.44 19.77 7.55
N LEU A 60 -8.21 19.94 7.08
CA LEU A 60 -7.15 20.61 7.83
C LEU A 60 -7.36 22.13 7.90
N SER A 61 -8.02 22.75 6.90
CA SER A 61 -8.39 24.17 6.96
C SER A 61 -9.53 24.46 7.94
N ALA A 62 -10.27 23.43 8.37
CA ALA A 62 -11.44 23.63 9.23
C ALA A 62 -11.03 24.11 10.64
N PRO A 63 -11.85 24.95 11.31
CA PRO A 63 -11.52 25.58 12.60
C PRO A 63 -11.21 24.61 13.75
N PHE A 64 -11.60 23.36 13.63
CA PHE A 64 -11.35 22.34 14.65
C PHE A 64 -9.97 21.65 14.49
N ALA A 65 -9.31 21.82 13.35
CA ALA A 65 -8.09 21.11 13.02
C ALA A 65 -6.80 21.84 13.48
N HIS A 66 -6.85 23.12 13.77
CA HIS A 66 -5.73 23.94 14.19
C HIS A 66 -6.09 24.88 15.34
N HIS A 67 -5.09 25.46 16.01
CA HIS A 67 -5.30 26.34 17.16
C HIS A 67 -5.64 27.78 16.81
N GLU A 68 -5.54 28.19 15.54
CA GLU A 68 -5.91 29.53 15.09
C GLU A 68 -7.44 29.72 15.06
N GLN A 69 -7.88 30.98 15.19
CA GLN A 69 -9.30 31.30 15.14
C GLN A 69 -9.81 31.36 13.70
N GLY A 70 -10.92 30.68 13.41
CA GLY A 70 -11.56 30.71 12.10
C GLY A 70 -11.04 29.62 11.16
N TRP A 71 -11.10 29.86 9.86
CA TRP A 71 -10.55 28.96 8.84
C TRP A 71 -9.05 29.17 8.70
N GLY A 72 -8.30 28.08 8.70
CA GLY A 72 -6.84 28.09 8.56
C GLY A 72 -6.38 28.48 7.16
N ASP A 73 -5.07 28.74 7.02
CA ASP A 73 -4.45 29.07 5.74
C ASP A 73 -4.62 27.89 4.75
N PRO A 74 -5.30 28.09 3.59
CA PRO A 74 -5.49 27.06 2.60
C PRO A 74 -4.17 26.54 2.01
N VAL A 75 -3.16 27.40 1.85
CA VAL A 75 -1.86 27.01 1.29
C VAL A 75 -1.14 26.07 2.23
N LEU A 76 -1.14 26.39 3.53
CA LEU A 76 -0.57 25.55 4.56
C LEU A 76 -1.28 24.18 4.63
N SER A 77 -2.61 24.19 4.58
CA SER A 77 -3.43 22.99 4.64
C SER A 77 -3.21 22.09 3.42
N ILE A 78 -3.14 22.67 2.21
CA ILE A 78 -2.84 21.90 0.97
C ILE A 78 -1.42 21.32 1.04
N PHE A 79 -0.45 22.09 1.49
CA PHE A 79 0.93 21.64 1.63
C PHE A 79 1.02 20.44 2.60
N THR A 80 0.44 20.59 3.80
CA THR A 80 0.46 19.54 4.83
C THR A 80 -0.29 18.28 4.36
N ALA A 81 -1.48 18.45 3.75
CA ALA A 81 -2.23 17.33 3.19
C ALA A 81 -1.44 16.62 2.08
N THR A 82 -0.79 17.37 1.19
CA THR A 82 0.06 16.80 0.13
C THR A 82 1.21 16.02 0.75
N SER A 83 1.94 16.62 1.69
CA SER A 83 3.07 16.00 2.39
C SER A 83 2.65 14.71 3.11
N ALA A 84 1.48 14.71 3.78
CA ALA A 84 0.97 13.54 4.47
C ALA A 84 0.54 12.42 3.51
N VAL A 85 -0.21 12.73 2.45
CA VAL A 85 -0.69 11.72 1.47
C VAL A 85 0.45 11.15 0.65
N THR A 86 1.44 11.96 0.28
CA THR A 86 2.62 11.50 -0.48
C THR A 86 3.74 10.98 0.41
N VAL A 87 3.51 10.94 1.73
CA VAL A 87 4.48 10.49 2.74
C VAL A 87 5.86 11.15 2.57
N THR A 88 5.88 12.46 2.31
CA THR A 88 7.11 13.22 2.05
C THR A 88 7.76 13.73 3.34
N GLY A 89 6.93 14.04 4.38
CA GLY A 89 7.40 14.50 5.69
C GLY A 89 7.87 15.94 5.76
N LEU A 90 7.61 16.73 4.73
CA LEU A 90 7.91 18.15 4.76
C LEU A 90 6.87 18.91 5.57
N ILE A 91 7.32 19.76 6.48
CA ILE A 91 6.49 20.58 7.35
C ILE A 91 6.84 22.05 7.16
N ILE A 92 5.83 22.94 7.22
CA ILE A 92 6.00 24.39 7.24
C ILE A 92 5.82 24.91 8.67
N VAL A 93 4.96 24.25 9.44
CA VAL A 93 4.67 24.54 10.83
C VAL A 93 4.94 23.31 11.68
N ASP A 94 5.21 23.55 12.96
CA ASP A 94 5.37 22.43 13.90
C ASP A 94 4.05 21.68 14.07
N THR A 95 4.10 20.36 13.81
CA THR A 95 2.90 19.51 13.83
C THR A 95 2.31 19.36 15.23
N ALA A 96 3.13 19.44 16.27
CA ALA A 96 2.68 19.28 17.65
C ALA A 96 1.90 20.49 18.15
N THR A 97 2.38 21.68 17.82
CA THR A 97 1.88 22.94 18.40
C THR A 97 0.82 23.64 17.53
N TYR A 98 0.89 23.51 16.21
CA TYR A 98 -0.06 24.15 15.30
C TYR A 98 -1.37 23.38 15.16
N TRP A 99 -1.29 22.05 15.01
CA TRP A 99 -2.46 21.19 14.77
C TRP A 99 -3.05 20.69 16.09
N THR A 100 -4.36 20.84 16.25
CA THR A 100 -5.08 20.20 17.34
C THR A 100 -4.99 18.68 17.26
N SER A 101 -5.40 17.97 18.31
CA SER A 101 -5.51 16.51 18.28
C SER A 101 -6.37 16.01 17.10
N SER A 102 -7.42 16.77 16.74
CA SER A 102 -8.24 16.45 15.55
C SER A 102 -7.47 16.63 14.24
N GLY A 103 -6.67 17.68 14.10
CA GLY A 103 -5.79 17.89 12.96
C GLY A 103 -4.72 16.82 12.85
N GLN A 104 -4.12 16.45 13.97
CA GLN A 104 -3.14 15.35 14.04
C GLN A 104 -3.75 14.01 13.62
N VAL A 105 -5.02 13.71 14.01
CA VAL A 105 -5.75 12.52 13.55
C VAL A 105 -5.93 12.54 12.03
N ILE A 106 -6.29 13.70 11.46
CA ILE A 106 -6.43 13.84 10.01
C ILE A 106 -5.09 13.55 9.32
N ILE A 107 -3.98 14.14 9.79
CA ILE A 107 -2.64 13.90 9.27
C ILE A 107 -2.28 12.42 9.36
N LEU A 108 -2.53 11.78 10.51
CA LEU A 108 -2.29 10.35 10.72
C LEU A 108 -3.06 9.48 9.73
N LEU A 109 -4.34 9.77 9.49
CA LEU A 109 -5.15 9.03 8.52
C LEU A 109 -4.66 9.24 7.09
N LEU A 110 -4.26 10.46 6.73
CA LEU A 110 -3.69 10.75 5.41
C LEU A 110 -2.38 10.00 5.18
N MET A 111 -1.47 9.98 6.17
CA MET A 111 -0.23 9.21 6.11
C MET A 111 -0.48 7.71 5.99
N PHE A 112 -1.45 7.19 6.75
CA PHE A 112 -1.79 5.77 6.73
C PHE A 112 -2.33 5.33 5.37
N VAL A 113 -3.27 6.12 4.79
CA VAL A 113 -3.84 5.84 3.47
C VAL A 113 -2.78 6.02 2.37
N GLY A 114 -1.97 7.05 2.45
CA GLY A 114 -0.89 7.34 1.51
C GLY A 114 0.19 6.27 1.52
N GLY A 115 0.68 5.90 2.70
CA GLY A 115 1.77 4.95 2.89
C GLY A 115 1.43 3.51 2.48
N LEU A 116 0.21 3.04 2.76
CA LEU A 116 -0.25 1.74 2.28
C LEU A 116 -0.54 1.72 0.78
N GLY A 117 -0.69 2.88 0.16
CA GLY A 117 -1.15 3.05 -1.20
C GLY A 117 -2.66 2.79 -1.32
N PHE A 118 -3.35 3.74 -1.91
CA PHE A 118 -4.81 3.72 -2.06
C PHE A 118 -5.34 2.40 -2.67
N MET A 119 -4.65 1.86 -3.67
CA MET A 119 -5.10 0.64 -4.35
C MET A 119 -5.06 -0.59 -3.46
N THR A 120 -4.04 -0.69 -2.60
CA THR A 120 -3.92 -1.78 -1.64
C THR A 120 -5.03 -1.70 -0.61
N LEU A 121 -5.29 -0.50 -0.08
CA LEU A 121 -6.35 -0.26 0.88
C LEU A 121 -7.74 -0.49 0.27
N ALA A 122 -7.99 -0.02 -0.95
CA ALA A 122 -9.25 -0.25 -1.65
C ALA A 122 -9.51 -1.74 -1.89
N ALA A 123 -8.49 -2.51 -2.31
CA ALA A 123 -8.60 -3.95 -2.48
C ALA A 123 -8.85 -4.68 -1.16
N PHE A 124 -8.24 -4.22 -0.07
CA PHE A 124 -8.48 -4.73 1.28
C PHE A 124 -9.93 -4.49 1.70
N LEU A 125 -10.44 -3.26 1.57
CA LEU A 125 -11.82 -2.91 1.93
C LEU A 125 -12.84 -3.75 1.13
N LEU A 126 -12.62 -3.92 -0.19
CA LEU A 126 -13.48 -4.78 -1.01
C LEU A 126 -13.44 -6.25 -0.56
N ALA A 127 -12.26 -6.72 -0.11
CA ALA A 127 -12.11 -8.06 0.42
C ALA A 127 -12.92 -8.26 1.72
N VAL A 128 -12.82 -7.30 2.65
CA VAL A 128 -13.56 -7.32 3.93
C VAL A 128 -15.07 -7.26 3.71
N LEU A 129 -15.53 -6.46 2.74
CA LEU A 129 -16.94 -6.36 2.36
C LEU A 129 -17.46 -7.59 1.59
N GLY A 130 -16.63 -8.60 1.36
CA GLY A 130 -17.00 -9.81 0.62
C GLY A 130 -17.26 -9.58 -0.87
N GLN A 131 -16.91 -8.41 -1.40
CA GLN A 131 -17.09 -8.08 -2.80
C GLN A 131 -15.91 -8.58 -3.66
N ARG A 132 -16.23 -9.08 -4.86
CA ARG A 132 -15.20 -9.50 -5.81
C ARG A 132 -14.60 -8.28 -6.50
N VAL A 133 -13.29 -8.16 -6.45
CA VAL A 133 -12.55 -7.15 -7.19
C VAL A 133 -12.79 -7.32 -8.69
N SER A 134 -13.24 -6.28 -9.37
CA SER A 134 -13.47 -6.29 -10.82
C SER A 134 -12.15 -6.49 -11.59
N MET A 135 -12.23 -6.94 -12.85
CA MET A 135 -11.02 -7.10 -13.70
C MET A 135 -10.23 -5.80 -13.85
N ALA A 136 -10.91 -4.67 -13.95
CA ALA A 136 -10.31 -3.35 -14.05
C ALA A 136 -9.50 -2.99 -12.78
N GLN A 137 -10.08 -3.23 -11.61
CA GLN A 137 -9.41 -3.01 -10.32
C GLN A 137 -8.22 -3.96 -10.12
N ARG A 138 -8.34 -5.22 -10.57
CA ARG A 138 -7.22 -6.18 -10.53
C ARG A 138 -6.02 -5.72 -11.35
N LEU A 139 -6.26 -5.12 -12.51
CA LEU A 139 -5.20 -4.56 -13.36
C LEU A 139 -4.49 -3.41 -12.67
N LEU A 140 -5.22 -2.46 -12.05
CA LEU A 140 -4.62 -1.35 -11.30
C LEU A 140 -3.79 -1.83 -10.10
N ILE A 141 -4.32 -2.76 -9.32
CA ILE A 141 -3.62 -3.33 -8.17
C ILE A 141 -2.36 -4.07 -8.65
N ARG A 142 -2.46 -4.82 -9.76
CA ARG A 142 -1.31 -5.48 -10.38
C ARG A 142 -0.21 -4.49 -10.76
N GLU A 143 -0.59 -3.37 -11.37
CA GLU A 143 0.34 -2.33 -11.81
C GLU A 143 1.01 -1.64 -10.61
N THR A 144 0.24 -1.38 -9.55
CA THR A 144 0.74 -0.78 -8.31
C THR A 144 1.65 -1.72 -7.52
N LEU A 145 1.32 -3.02 -7.45
CA LEU A 145 2.08 -4.01 -6.69
C LEU A 145 3.15 -4.74 -7.50
N GLY A 146 3.25 -4.52 -8.82
CA GLY A 146 4.22 -5.18 -9.69
C GLY A 146 4.02 -6.70 -9.80
N SER A 147 2.79 -7.22 -9.60
CA SER A 147 2.49 -8.65 -9.62
C SER A 147 2.25 -9.18 -11.01
N GLU A 148 2.93 -10.26 -11.43
CA GLU A 148 2.70 -10.92 -12.72
C GLU A 148 1.42 -11.77 -12.75
N ASN A 149 0.95 -12.27 -11.62
CA ASN A 149 -0.20 -13.16 -11.51
C ASN A 149 -1.48 -12.44 -11.09
N MET A 150 -2.52 -12.49 -11.91
CA MET A 150 -3.84 -11.94 -11.61
C MET A 150 -4.65 -12.74 -10.57
N GLY A 151 -4.26 -14.00 -10.34
CA GLY A 151 -4.89 -14.88 -9.35
C GLY A 151 -4.33 -14.59 -7.94
N GLY A 152 -5.21 -14.24 -7.00
CA GLY A 152 -4.78 -14.04 -5.60
C GLY A 152 -4.44 -12.60 -5.19
N ILE A 153 -4.55 -11.61 -6.10
CA ILE A 153 -4.28 -10.19 -5.81
C ILE A 153 -5.06 -9.69 -4.57
N GLN A 154 -6.32 -10.08 -4.44
CA GLN A 154 -7.14 -9.72 -3.28
C GLN A 154 -6.57 -10.30 -1.98
N ARG A 155 -6.17 -11.58 -2.00
CA ARG A 155 -5.54 -12.22 -0.83
C ARG A 155 -4.20 -11.56 -0.51
N LEU A 156 -3.42 -11.22 -1.54
CA LEU A 156 -2.15 -10.51 -1.39
C LEU A 156 -2.36 -9.16 -0.72
N SER A 157 -3.31 -8.34 -1.19
CA SER A 157 -3.61 -7.02 -0.59
C SER A 157 -4.04 -7.13 0.87
N VAL A 158 -4.87 -8.13 1.20
CA VAL A 158 -5.26 -8.39 2.60
C VAL A 158 -4.04 -8.75 3.45
N THR A 159 -3.16 -9.63 2.95
CA THR A 159 -1.94 -10.03 3.66
C THR A 159 -1.01 -8.83 3.90
N ILE A 160 -0.82 -7.97 2.90
CA ILE A 160 -0.01 -6.75 3.01
C ILE A 160 -0.55 -5.82 4.09
N VAL A 161 -1.86 -5.53 4.07
CA VAL A 161 -2.46 -4.61 5.05
C VAL A 161 -2.40 -5.19 6.47
N ILE A 162 -2.69 -6.50 6.63
CA ILE A 162 -2.59 -7.15 7.95
C ILE A 162 -1.14 -7.12 8.45
N ALA A 163 -0.16 -7.43 7.61
CA ALA A 163 1.24 -7.38 7.98
C ALA A 163 1.67 -5.96 8.38
N ALA A 164 1.29 -4.94 7.59
CA ALA A 164 1.56 -3.55 7.89
C ALA A 164 0.98 -3.11 9.24
N ILE A 165 -0.30 -3.42 9.48
CA ILE A 165 -0.97 -3.11 10.75
C ILE A 165 -0.29 -3.86 11.91
N SER A 166 0.07 -5.14 11.73
CA SER A 166 0.75 -5.91 12.77
C SER A 166 2.10 -5.32 13.16
N ILE A 167 2.90 -4.89 12.19
CA ILE A 167 4.20 -4.25 12.44
C ILE A 167 4.00 -2.91 13.16
N GLN A 168 3.01 -2.11 12.73
CA GLN A 168 2.68 -0.83 13.39
C GLN A 168 2.19 -1.05 14.83
N ILE A 169 1.39 -2.09 15.11
CA ILE A 169 0.97 -2.42 16.47
C ILE A 169 2.17 -2.80 17.34
N ILE A 170 3.09 -3.62 16.82
CA ILE A 170 4.31 -3.99 17.54
C ILE A 170 5.15 -2.75 17.84
N GLY A 171 5.34 -1.87 16.83
CA GLY A 171 6.03 -0.60 17.01
C GLY A 171 5.36 0.33 18.01
N PHE A 172 4.03 0.43 17.95
CA PHE A 172 3.22 1.16 18.94
C PHE A 172 3.46 0.64 20.35
N LEU A 173 3.35 -0.67 20.57
CA LEU A 173 3.53 -1.25 21.90
C LEU A 173 4.97 -1.03 22.44
N ALA A 174 5.97 -1.14 21.58
CA ALA A 174 7.37 -0.90 21.95
C ALA A 174 7.63 0.56 22.32
N LEU A 175 7.12 1.51 21.51
CA LEU A 175 7.23 2.95 21.80
C LEU A 175 6.40 3.33 23.03
N PHE A 176 5.19 2.81 23.17
CA PHE A 176 4.32 3.08 24.31
C PHE A 176 4.96 2.62 25.62
N ALA A 177 5.49 1.41 25.65
CA ALA A 177 6.23 0.93 26.81
C ALA A 177 7.40 1.86 27.17
N ARG A 178 8.18 2.33 26.14
CA ARG A 178 9.29 3.24 26.39
C ARG A 178 8.84 4.61 26.91
N PHE A 179 7.78 5.17 26.34
CA PHE A 179 7.23 6.49 26.75
C PHE A 179 6.63 6.47 28.15
N LEU A 180 5.99 5.35 28.56
CA LEU A 180 5.48 5.20 29.93
C LEU A 180 6.57 5.24 31.00
N PHE A 181 7.78 4.77 30.67
CA PHE A 181 8.89 4.74 31.62
C PHE A 181 9.82 5.97 31.52
N SER A 182 9.48 6.95 30.67
CA SER A 182 10.26 8.15 30.47
C SER A 182 9.45 9.39 30.83
N GLU A 183 9.63 9.91 32.02
CA GLU A 183 8.95 11.13 32.52
C GLU A 183 9.24 12.37 31.65
N SER A 184 10.34 12.38 30.89
CA SER A 184 10.73 13.49 30.04
C SER A 184 9.99 13.52 28.68
N LEU A 185 9.33 12.42 28.28
CA LEU A 185 8.74 12.26 26.94
C LEU A 185 7.22 12.38 26.91
N SER A 186 6.54 12.17 28.03
CA SER A 186 5.09 12.28 28.13
C SER A 186 4.64 12.65 29.55
N GLU A 187 3.66 13.53 29.66
CA GLU A 187 3.10 13.97 30.95
C GLU A 187 2.02 13.02 31.46
N SER A 188 1.42 12.23 30.59
CA SER A 188 0.34 11.31 30.92
C SER A 188 0.37 10.02 30.10
N PRO A 189 -0.19 8.89 30.63
CA PRO A 189 -0.30 7.66 29.85
C PRO A 189 -1.10 7.80 28.54
N GLY A 190 -2.09 8.71 28.50
CA GLY A 190 -2.87 8.99 27.32
C GLY A 190 -2.06 9.68 26.23
N GLU A 191 -1.23 10.64 26.63
CA GLU A 191 -0.29 11.32 25.73
C GLU A 191 0.78 10.35 25.22
N ALA A 192 1.36 9.53 26.09
CA ALA A 192 2.29 8.48 25.70
C ALA A 192 1.70 7.52 24.64
N ALA A 193 0.43 7.12 24.82
CA ALA A 193 -0.26 6.28 23.84
C ALA A 193 -0.46 6.99 22.50
N TRP A 194 -0.87 8.26 22.53
CA TRP A 194 -1.08 9.04 21.32
C TRP A 194 0.23 9.26 20.54
N GLN A 195 1.27 9.69 21.22
CA GLN A 195 2.58 9.86 20.64
C GLN A 195 3.15 8.56 20.08
N ALA A 196 3.04 7.44 20.81
CA ALA A 196 3.49 6.14 20.35
C ALA A 196 2.75 5.67 19.09
N LEU A 197 1.42 5.86 19.05
CA LEU A 197 0.61 5.52 17.88
C LEU A 197 1.01 6.34 16.67
N PHE A 198 1.10 7.67 16.83
CA PHE A 198 1.43 8.58 15.76
C PHE A 198 2.82 8.29 15.18
N HIS A 199 3.84 8.13 16.04
CA HIS A 199 5.22 7.85 15.59
C HIS A 199 5.38 6.46 15.00
N SER A 200 4.63 5.46 15.49
CA SER A 200 4.63 4.13 14.88
C SER A 200 4.08 4.16 13.46
N VAL A 201 2.98 4.85 13.22
CA VAL A 201 2.40 5.02 11.87
C VAL A 201 3.31 5.87 10.99
N SER A 202 3.81 7.00 11.50
CA SER A 202 4.71 7.89 10.77
C SER A 202 6.02 7.19 10.38
N GLY A 203 6.64 6.45 11.30
CA GLY A 203 7.89 5.73 11.05
C GLY A 203 7.71 4.60 10.04
N PHE A 204 6.70 3.74 10.21
CA PHE A 204 6.46 2.63 9.30
C PHE A 204 6.13 3.10 7.87
N ASN A 205 5.31 4.14 7.74
CA ASN A 205 4.96 4.68 6.43
C ASN A 205 6.06 5.59 5.84
N ASN A 206 7.17 5.82 6.55
CA ASN A 206 8.24 6.77 6.15
C ASN A 206 7.73 8.20 5.99
N ALA A 207 6.71 8.59 6.74
CA ALA A 207 6.05 9.87 6.59
C ALA A 207 6.80 11.04 7.24
N GLY A 208 7.62 10.80 8.27
CA GLY A 208 8.50 11.81 8.86
C GLY A 208 7.83 12.87 9.73
N PHE A 209 6.51 12.82 9.93
CA PHE A 209 5.82 13.73 10.85
C PHE A 209 6.09 13.37 12.31
N VAL A 210 6.24 14.39 13.15
CA VAL A 210 6.54 14.27 14.59
C VAL A 210 5.59 15.16 15.37
N ILE A 211 5.03 14.67 16.49
CA ILE A 211 4.10 15.40 17.38
C ILE A 211 4.62 15.52 18.82
N LEU A 212 5.92 15.65 18.96
CA LEU A 212 6.49 15.91 20.29
C LEU A 212 6.37 17.39 20.66
N ASN A 213 6.10 17.63 21.92
CA ASN A 213 5.90 18.99 22.46
C ASN A 213 7.14 19.91 22.46
N HIS A 214 8.22 19.49 21.81
CA HIS A 214 9.43 20.28 21.63
C HIS A 214 9.65 20.58 20.16
N SER A 215 9.84 21.85 19.84
CA SER A 215 10.00 22.40 18.49
C SER A 215 11.12 21.80 17.62
N ASP A 216 11.91 20.90 18.18
CA ASP A 216 13.11 20.34 17.55
C ASP A 216 12.88 18.98 16.87
N GLY A 217 11.64 18.55 16.65
CA GLY A 217 11.31 17.30 15.97
C GLY A 217 11.92 16.07 16.66
N LEU A 218 12.58 15.19 15.91
CA LEU A 218 13.27 14.02 16.45
C LEU A 218 14.49 14.34 17.34
N HIS A 219 14.90 15.61 17.45
CA HIS A 219 15.96 16.02 18.36
C HIS A 219 15.65 15.72 19.84
N ALA A 220 14.38 15.68 20.22
CA ALA A 220 13.96 15.28 21.55
C ALA A 220 14.39 13.83 21.88
N PHE A 221 14.56 12.98 20.89
CA PHE A 221 15.02 11.60 21.05
C PHE A 221 16.53 11.42 20.82
N ARG A 222 17.28 12.50 20.61
CA ARG A 222 18.71 12.43 20.26
C ARG A 222 19.52 11.55 21.21
N GLU A 223 19.18 11.56 22.50
CA GLU A 223 19.88 10.79 23.53
C GLU A 223 19.18 9.46 23.84
N ASP A 224 18.00 9.21 23.28
CA ASP A 224 17.24 7.98 23.49
C ASP A 224 17.50 6.97 22.36
N PHE A 225 18.57 6.19 22.51
CA PHE A 225 18.94 5.15 21.55
C PHE A 225 17.82 4.13 21.33
N VAL A 226 16.98 3.85 22.34
CA VAL A 226 15.91 2.85 22.25
C VAL A 226 14.81 3.36 21.31
N VAL A 227 14.35 4.60 21.52
CA VAL A 227 13.32 5.21 20.63
C VAL A 227 13.82 5.31 19.19
N LEU A 228 15.04 5.83 19.00
CA LEU A 228 15.64 5.93 17.66
C LEU A 228 15.79 4.58 16.98
N SER A 229 16.15 3.53 17.73
CA SER A 229 16.27 2.18 17.19
C SER A 229 14.91 1.62 16.77
N ILE A 230 13.85 1.80 17.58
CA ILE A 230 12.50 1.33 17.25
C ILE A 230 11.99 2.04 15.99
N ILE A 231 12.12 3.38 15.94
CA ILE A 231 11.71 4.15 14.75
C ILE A 231 12.53 3.75 13.54
N GLY A 232 13.86 3.58 13.67
CA GLY A 232 14.74 3.13 12.61
C GLY A 232 14.32 1.76 12.03
N TRP A 233 13.99 0.79 12.90
CA TRP A 233 13.48 -0.49 12.46
C TRP A 233 12.13 -0.38 11.75
N LEU A 234 11.22 0.47 12.23
CA LEU A 234 9.94 0.73 11.57
C LEU A 234 10.14 1.31 10.16
N ILE A 235 11.06 2.28 10.00
CA ILE A 235 11.44 2.87 8.71
C ILE A 235 11.98 1.78 7.77
N ILE A 236 12.91 0.95 8.23
CA ILE A 236 13.48 -0.13 7.43
C ILE A 236 12.38 -1.11 6.99
N LEU A 237 11.55 -1.59 7.93
CA LEU A 237 10.49 -2.54 7.64
C LEU A 237 9.43 -1.96 6.70
N GLY A 238 9.09 -0.68 6.85
CA GLY A 238 8.16 0.03 5.97
C GLY A 238 8.72 0.29 4.57
N SER A 239 10.04 0.45 4.44
CA SER A 239 10.72 0.63 3.16
C SER A 239 10.91 -0.66 2.38
N LEU A 240 10.80 -1.83 3.06
CA LEU A 240 10.92 -3.11 2.38
C LEU A 240 9.79 -3.30 1.36
N SER A 241 10.15 -3.84 0.20
CA SER A 241 9.13 -4.23 -0.79
C SER A 241 8.08 -5.15 -0.15
N PHE A 242 6.81 -4.90 -0.42
CA PHE A 242 5.71 -5.76 0.07
C PHE A 242 5.90 -7.25 -0.24
N TRP A 243 6.62 -7.56 -1.32
CA TRP A 243 6.97 -8.95 -1.68
C TRP A 243 7.87 -9.60 -0.65
N VAL A 244 8.83 -8.86 -0.10
CA VAL A 244 9.74 -9.37 0.95
C VAL A 244 8.93 -9.69 2.21
N VAL A 245 8.03 -8.80 2.61
CA VAL A 245 7.16 -8.99 3.78
C VAL A 245 6.24 -10.21 3.59
N VAL A 246 5.63 -10.35 2.41
CA VAL A 246 4.77 -11.49 2.08
C VAL A 246 5.57 -12.80 2.05
N ASP A 247 6.76 -12.79 1.49
CA ASP A 247 7.62 -13.97 1.44
C ASP A 247 8.10 -14.38 2.83
N LEU A 248 8.40 -13.43 3.72
CA LEU A 248 8.77 -13.67 5.12
C LEU A 248 7.62 -14.30 5.92
N VAL A 249 6.38 -13.83 5.70
CA VAL A 249 5.20 -14.31 6.44
C VAL A 249 4.68 -15.63 5.87
N SER A 250 4.81 -15.88 4.56
CA SER A 250 4.17 -17.01 3.89
C SER A 250 5.09 -18.17 3.56
N LYS A 251 6.41 -18.05 3.70
CA LYS A 251 7.37 -19.09 3.31
C LYS A 251 8.35 -19.40 4.42
N ASP A 252 8.41 -20.67 4.80
CA ASP A 252 9.27 -21.21 5.88
C ASP A 252 10.77 -21.29 5.52
N SER A 253 11.17 -20.94 4.30
CA SER A 253 12.57 -21.08 3.86
C SER A 253 12.95 -20.01 2.84
N ILE A 254 14.10 -19.37 3.05
CA ILE A 254 14.72 -18.38 2.14
C ILE A 254 14.90 -18.93 0.71
N ARG A 255 15.10 -20.24 0.56
CA ARG A 255 15.26 -20.87 -0.76
C ARG A 255 13.98 -20.79 -1.63
N LYS A 256 12.81 -20.65 -0.99
CA LYS A 256 11.49 -20.53 -1.67
C LYS A 256 11.09 -19.09 -1.95
N PHE A 257 11.90 -18.11 -1.56
CA PHE A 257 11.63 -16.69 -1.79
C PHE A 257 11.57 -16.38 -3.29
N SER A 258 10.76 -15.39 -3.67
CA SER A 258 10.67 -14.89 -5.03
C SER A 258 12.00 -14.26 -5.46
N LEU A 259 12.23 -14.12 -6.77
CA LEU A 259 13.43 -13.45 -7.29
C LEU A 259 13.57 -12.02 -6.74
N VAL A 260 12.46 -11.30 -6.61
CA VAL A 260 12.40 -9.92 -6.08
C VAL A 260 12.85 -9.86 -4.61
N SER A 261 12.61 -10.91 -3.83
CA SER A 261 13.01 -10.98 -2.41
C SER A 261 14.44 -11.48 -2.21
N LYS A 262 15.12 -11.92 -3.28
CA LYS A 262 16.50 -12.42 -3.22
C LYS A 262 17.53 -11.41 -3.72
N ILE A 263 17.10 -10.36 -4.37
CA ILE A 263 17.90 -9.23 -4.82
C ILE A 263 17.87 -8.14 -3.75
#